data_b42554dc27a3a7a94c2023227a85b920
#
_entry.id   b42554dc27a3a7a94c2023227a85b920
#
_cell.length_a   1.000
_cell.length_b   1.000
_cell.length_c   1.000
_cell.angle_alpha   90.00
_cell.angle_beta   90.00
_cell.angle_gamma   90.00
#
_symmetry.space_group_name_H-M   'P 1'
#
loop_
_entity.id
_entity.type
_entity.pdbx_description
1 polymer ?
#
loop_
_entity_poly.entity_id
_entity_poly.type
_entity_poly.pdbx_seq_one_letter_code
_entity_poly.pdbx_strand_id
1 'polypeptide(L)'
;IGFQKGGKAAQWRDEDMAELFLQKAKQFVVDNKDRPFFLYYGLHQPHVPRVPNERFAGKSGMGPRGDVILEADWCVDEFLNTLDALGLTENTIVVLTSDNGPVLDDGYKIEQ
;
A
#
# COMPACT_ATOMS: atom_id res chain seq x y z
N ILE A 1 10.76 -11.67 10.24
CA ILE A 1 10.08 -12.41 9.17
C ILE A 1 11.17 -13.07 8.34
N GLY A 2 11.18 -14.41 8.28
CA GLY A 2 12.20 -15.16 7.56
C GLY A 2 11.91 -15.27 6.06
N PHE A 3 12.85 -15.89 5.33
CA PHE A 3 12.65 -16.18 3.92
C PHE A 3 11.49 -17.14 3.72
N GLN A 4 10.61 -16.79 2.79
CA GLN A 4 9.50 -17.63 2.38
C GLN A 4 9.73 -18.17 0.97
N LYS A 5 9.30 -19.42 0.72
CA LYS A 5 9.27 -20.01 -0.61
C LYS A 5 7.83 -20.11 -1.08
N GLY A 6 7.56 -19.58 -2.26
CA GLY A 6 6.25 -19.67 -2.91
C GLY A 6 6.39 -20.08 -4.39
N GLY A 7 5.27 -20.17 -5.07
CA GLY A 7 5.25 -20.35 -6.52
C GLY A 7 5.86 -19.14 -7.24
N LYS A 8 6.36 -19.36 -8.46
CA LYS A 8 6.99 -18.28 -9.26
C LYS A 8 6.08 -17.07 -9.46
N ALA A 9 4.77 -17.29 -9.56
CA ALA A 9 3.78 -16.22 -9.72
C ALA A 9 3.50 -15.40 -8.44
N ALA A 10 4.03 -15.85 -7.29
CA ALA A 10 3.88 -15.18 -6.00
C ALA A 10 5.23 -14.62 -5.50
N GLN A 11 6.18 -14.43 -6.40
CA GLN A 11 7.46 -13.81 -6.07
C GLN A 11 7.44 -12.33 -6.46
N TRP A 12 7.89 -11.48 -5.56
CA TRP A 12 8.08 -10.05 -5.78
C TRP A 12 9.35 -9.58 -5.08
N ARG A 13 9.82 -8.41 -5.46
CA ARG A 13 10.82 -7.65 -4.69
C ARG A 13 10.07 -6.82 -3.65
N ASP A 14 10.64 -6.68 -2.47
CA ASP A 14 9.98 -5.95 -1.38
C ASP A 14 9.71 -4.48 -1.76
N GLU A 15 10.62 -3.87 -2.52
CA GLU A 15 10.47 -2.51 -3.04
C GLU A 15 9.31 -2.34 -4.02
N ASP A 16 8.85 -3.41 -4.64
CA ASP A 16 7.77 -3.39 -5.64
C ASP A 16 6.42 -3.82 -5.04
N MET A 17 6.39 -4.23 -3.76
CA MET A 17 5.21 -4.84 -3.14
C MET A 17 4.01 -3.89 -3.09
N ALA A 18 4.24 -2.63 -2.76
CA ALA A 18 3.18 -1.62 -2.69
C ALA A 18 2.48 -1.45 -4.05
N GLU A 19 3.26 -1.27 -5.11
CA GLU A 19 2.73 -1.11 -6.46
C GLU A 19 2.03 -2.37 -6.95
N LEU A 20 2.61 -3.55 -6.69
CA LEU A 20 2.01 -4.82 -7.08
C LEU A 20 0.63 -5.01 -6.44
N PHE A 21 0.49 -4.71 -5.16
CA PHE A 21 -0.79 -4.84 -4.46
C PHE A 21 -1.78 -3.78 -4.92
N LEU A 22 -1.34 -2.55 -5.15
CA LEU A 22 -2.16 -1.52 -5.74
C LEU A 22 -2.71 -1.94 -7.11
N GLN A 23 -1.86 -2.47 -8.00
CA GLN A 23 -2.30 -2.94 -9.31
C GLN A 23 -3.34 -4.07 -9.21
N LYS A 24 -3.18 -4.98 -8.24
CA LYS A 24 -4.18 -6.04 -7.98
C LYS A 24 -5.51 -5.47 -7.50
N ALA A 25 -5.47 -4.49 -6.61
CA ALA A 25 -6.66 -3.81 -6.12
C ALA A 25 -7.40 -3.06 -7.25
N LYS A 26 -6.64 -2.29 -8.06
CA LYS A 26 -7.17 -1.57 -9.24
C LYS A 26 -7.80 -2.54 -10.25
N GLN A 27 -7.11 -3.63 -10.56
CA GLN A 27 -7.64 -4.65 -11.50
C GLN A 27 -8.92 -5.28 -10.99
N PHE A 28 -8.99 -5.60 -9.67
CA PHE A 28 -10.20 -6.14 -9.08
C PHE A 28 -11.40 -5.20 -9.25
N VAL A 29 -11.21 -3.89 -9.05
CA VAL A 29 -12.28 -2.90 -9.25
C VAL A 29 -12.71 -2.85 -10.71
N VAL A 30 -11.75 -2.83 -11.65
CA VAL A 30 -12.06 -2.83 -13.09
C VAL A 30 -12.89 -4.05 -13.48
N ASP A 31 -12.52 -5.24 -12.99
CA ASP A 31 -13.18 -6.50 -13.33
C ASP A 31 -14.60 -6.62 -12.71
N ASN A 32 -14.89 -5.82 -11.68
CA ASN A 32 -16.13 -5.89 -10.92
C ASN A 32 -16.98 -4.61 -10.96
N LYS A 33 -16.61 -3.59 -11.73
CA LYS A 33 -17.23 -2.26 -11.73
C LYS A 33 -18.74 -2.25 -12.05
N ASP A 34 -19.22 -3.26 -12.77
CA ASP A 34 -20.61 -3.35 -13.23
C ASP A 34 -21.52 -4.15 -12.27
N ARG A 35 -21.02 -4.50 -11.10
CA ARG A 35 -21.76 -5.25 -10.05
C ARG A 35 -21.34 -4.83 -8.65
N PRO A 36 -22.16 -5.06 -7.62
CA PRO A 36 -21.75 -4.83 -6.24
C PRO A 36 -20.51 -5.65 -5.89
N PHE A 37 -19.55 -5.04 -5.23
CA PHE A 37 -18.33 -5.69 -4.75
C PHE A 37 -17.97 -5.25 -3.33
N PHE A 38 -17.18 -6.05 -2.66
CA PHE A 38 -16.49 -5.74 -1.44
C PHE A 38 -14.99 -6.00 -1.64
N LEU A 39 -14.17 -5.00 -1.38
CA LEU A 39 -12.72 -5.12 -1.46
C LEU A 39 -12.12 -4.78 -0.10
N TYR A 40 -11.33 -5.69 0.44
CA TYR A 40 -10.41 -5.41 1.54
C TYR A 40 -9.00 -5.27 0.96
N TYR A 41 -8.47 -4.06 1.00
CA TYR A 41 -7.13 -3.74 0.51
C TYR A 41 -6.22 -3.47 1.71
N GLY A 42 -5.50 -4.51 2.17
CA GLY A 42 -4.56 -4.40 3.28
C GLY A 42 -3.22 -3.85 2.80
N LEU A 43 -2.93 -2.60 3.15
CA LEU A 43 -1.60 -2.01 2.96
C LEU A 43 -0.62 -2.65 3.94
N HIS A 44 0.62 -2.89 3.50
CA HIS A 44 1.66 -3.40 4.39
C HIS A 44 2.39 -2.28 5.14
N GLN A 45 2.30 -1.05 4.65
CA GLN A 45 2.90 0.11 5.28
C GLN A 45 2.12 0.53 6.55
N PRO A 46 2.79 1.10 7.52
CA PRO A 46 4.23 1.32 7.68
C PRO A 46 4.95 0.22 8.47
N HIS A 47 4.46 -1.02 8.41
CA HIS A 47 5.05 -2.15 9.13
C HIS A 47 6.50 -2.44 8.69
N VAL A 48 7.28 -2.98 9.59
CA VAL A 48 8.66 -3.40 9.30
C VAL A 48 8.68 -4.75 8.56
N PRO A 49 9.68 -5.02 7.68
CA PRO A 49 10.77 -4.12 7.25
C PRO A 49 10.24 -2.99 6.35
N ARG A 50 10.81 -1.79 6.52
CA ARG A 50 10.45 -0.62 5.75
C ARG A 50 11.35 -0.51 4.53
N VAL A 51 10.86 -0.97 3.41
CA VAL A 51 11.57 -0.99 2.13
C VAL A 51 10.74 -0.20 1.11
N PRO A 52 10.84 1.14 1.15
CA PRO A 52 10.11 1.98 0.20
C PRO A 52 10.64 1.77 -1.22
N ASN A 53 9.76 1.90 -2.21
CA ASN A 53 10.20 1.97 -3.59
C ASN A 53 11.16 3.15 -3.78
N GLU A 54 12.11 3.04 -4.71
CA GLU A 54 13.12 4.06 -4.99
C GLU A 54 12.54 5.46 -5.28
N ARG A 55 11.30 5.53 -5.76
CA ARG A 55 10.56 6.78 -5.98
C ARG A 55 10.31 7.56 -4.68
N PHE A 56 10.22 6.86 -3.55
CA PHE A 56 9.90 7.43 -2.24
C PHE A 56 11.09 7.45 -1.30
N ALA A 57 12.10 6.61 -1.54
CA ALA A 57 13.30 6.52 -0.71
C ALA A 57 13.98 7.89 -0.56
N GLY A 58 14.17 8.34 0.68
CA GLY A 58 14.77 9.63 1.03
C GLY A 58 13.89 10.86 0.74
N LYS A 59 12.62 10.71 0.34
CA LYS A 59 11.77 11.84 -0.06
C LYS A 59 11.06 12.51 1.10
N SER A 60 10.78 11.79 2.17
CA SER A 60 10.07 12.36 3.33
C SER A 60 10.92 13.29 4.18
N GLY A 61 12.25 13.14 4.17
CA GLY A 61 13.15 13.77 5.13
C GLY A 61 13.02 13.22 6.56
N MET A 62 12.25 12.15 6.76
CA MET A 62 11.95 11.54 8.06
C MET A 62 12.38 10.06 8.12
N GLY A 63 13.33 9.68 7.27
CA GLY A 63 13.84 8.31 7.17
C GLY A 63 12.85 7.30 6.61
N PRO A 64 13.19 6.01 6.63
CA PRO A 64 12.40 4.97 5.97
C PRO A 64 10.94 4.89 6.43
N ARG A 65 10.65 5.25 7.69
CA ARG A 65 9.26 5.29 8.20
C ARG A 65 8.43 6.35 7.46
N GLY A 66 8.98 7.56 7.33
CA GLY A 66 8.30 8.63 6.59
C GLY A 66 8.15 8.29 5.10
N ASP A 67 9.16 7.67 4.51
CA ASP A 67 9.16 7.30 3.09
C ASP A 67 8.07 6.27 2.77
N VAL A 68 7.89 5.24 3.61
CA VAL A 68 6.81 4.25 3.39
C VAL A 68 5.43 4.83 3.70
N ILE A 69 5.32 5.86 4.53
CA ILE A 69 4.06 6.59 4.75
C ILE A 69 3.70 7.39 3.49
N LEU A 70 4.67 8.07 2.86
CA LEU A 70 4.44 8.72 1.56
C LEU A 70 4.01 7.72 0.49
N GLU A 71 4.60 6.54 0.49
CA GLU A 71 4.22 5.47 -0.43
C GLU A 71 2.79 4.97 -0.16
N ALA A 72 2.39 4.82 1.11
CA ALA A 72 1.03 4.45 1.48
C ALA A 72 0.01 5.51 1.02
N ASP A 73 0.30 6.78 1.25
CA ASP A 73 -0.54 7.90 0.82
C ASP A 73 -0.72 7.90 -0.71
N TRP A 74 0.38 7.70 -1.44
CA TRP A 74 0.33 7.54 -2.89
C TRP A 74 -0.54 6.34 -3.32
N CYS A 75 -0.46 5.20 -2.63
CA CYS A 75 -1.31 4.04 -2.94
C CYS A 75 -2.79 4.35 -2.77
N VAL A 76 -3.14 5.09 -1.72
CA VAL A 76 -4.52 5.52 -1.46
C VAL A 76 -4.99 6.48 -2.55
N ASP A 77 -4.20 7.50 -2.87
CA ASP A 77 -4.52 8.48 -3.91
C ASP A 77 -4.75 7.81 -5.28
N GLU A 78 -3.85 6.96 -5.70
CA GLU A 78 -3.94 6.21 -6.96
C GLU A 78 -5.17 5.29 -7.01
N PHE A 79 -5.54 4.69 -5.88
CA PHE A 79 -6.75 3.87 -5.79
C PHE A 79 -8.02 4.72 -5.91
N LEU A 80 -8.09 5.86 -5.21
CA LEU A 80 -9.21 6.80 -5.28
C LEU A 80 -9.36 7.38 -6.68
N ASN A 81 -8.26 7.78 -7.33
CA ASN A 81 -8.24 8.23 -8.72
C ASN A 81 -8.78 7.17 -9.68
N THR A 82 -8.56 5.89 -9.37
CA THR A 82 -9.13 4.79 -10.18
C THR A 82 -10.65 4.71 -10.03
N LEU A 83 -11.18 4.86 -8.81
CA LEU A 83 -12.64 4.90 -8.60
C LEU A 83 -13.27 6.08 -9.35
N ASP A 84 -12.62 7.24 -9.29
CA ASP A 84 -13.09 8.44 -9.99
C ASP A 84 -13.10 8.27 -11.50
N ALA A 85 -12.00 7.80 -12.07
CA ALA A 85 -11.88 7.54 -13.51
C ALA A 85 -12.89 6.51 -14.04
N LEU A 86 -13.35 5.60 -13.19
CA LEU A 86 -14.38 4.61 -13.51
C LEU A 86 -15.82 5.10 -13.22
N GLY A 87 -15.99 6.32 -12.70
CA GLY A 87 -17.29 6.88 -12.33
C GLY A 87 -17.95 6.18 -11.15
N LEU A 88 -17.15 5.58 -10.25
CA LEU A 88 -17.65 4.80 -9.11
C LEU A 88 -17.70 5.59 -7.81
N THR A 89 -17.11 6.77 -7.74
CA THR A 89 -16.95 7.56 -6.51
C THR A 89 -18.26 7.80 -5.79
N GLU A 90 -19.31 8.21 -6.51
CA GLU A 90 -20.61 8.54 -5.93
C GLU A 90 -21.40 7.31 -5.41
N ASN A 91 -20.97 6.11 -5.77
CA ASN A 91 -21.65 4.85 -5.41
C ASN A 91 -20.75 3.87 -4.68
N THR A 92 -19.64 4.35 -4.11
CA THR A 92 -18.69 3.52 -3.39
C THR A 92 -18.40 4.12 -2.02
N ILE A 93 -18.60 3.34 -0.96
CA ILE A 93 -18.17 3.70 0.39
C ILE A 93 -16.72 3.26 0.54
N VAL A 94 -15.83 4.22 0.82
CA VAL A 94 -14.42 3.96 1.11
C VAL A 94 -14.17 4.18 2.60
N VAL A 95 -13.61 3.18 3.27
CA VAL A 95 -13.22 3.26 4.68
C VAL A 95 -11.71 3.11 4.76
N LEU A 96 -11.02 4.16 5.20
CA LEU A 96 -9.59 4.11 5.50
C LEU A 96 -9.41 4.04 7.01
N THR A 97 -8.70 3.03 7.48
CA THR A 97 -8.45 2.84 8.90
C THR A 97 -7.10 2.16 9.14
N SER A 98 -6.66 2.13 10.38
CA SER A 98 -5.49 1.38 10.83
C SER A 98 -5.95 0.24 11.76
N ASP A 99 -5.21 -0.87 11.75
CA ASP A 99 -5.47 -2.02 12.64
C ASP A 99 -5.05 -1.72 14.09
N ASN A 100 -4.06 -0.84 14.29
CA ASN A 100 -3.60 -0.38 15.60
C ASN A 100 -2.95 1.00 15.51
N GLY A 101 -2.60 1.56 16.65
CA GLY A 101 -1.85 2.81 16.74
C GLY A 101 -0.36 2.64 16.40
N PRO A 102 0.41 3.73 16.41
CA PRO A 102 1.83 3.72 16.06
C PRO A 102 2.66 2.95 17.09
N VAL A 103 3.63 2.19 16.62
CA VAL A 103 4.70 1.63 17.47
C VAL A 103 5.78 2.69 17.60
N LEU A 104 5.99 3.17 18.83
CA LEU A 104 6.93 4.26 19.11
C LEU A 104 8.39 3.80 19.12
N ASP A 105 8.62 2.56 19.57
CA ASP A 105 9.95 1.93 19.58
C ASP A 105 9.86 0.56 18.90
N ASP A 106 10.20 0.52 17.62
CA ASP A 106 10.17 -0.70 16.80
C ASP A 106 11.57 -1.25 16.51
N GLY A 107 12.57 -0.79 17.28
CA GLY A 107 13.96 -1.22 17.15
C GLY A 107 14.71 -0.58 15.99
N TYR A 108 14.08 0.26 15.20
CA TYR A 108 14.78 1.11 14.23
C TYR A 108 15.37 2.31 14.94
N LYS A 109 16.69 2.42 14.98
CA LYS A 109 17.34 3.65 15.40
C LYS A 109 16.97 4.73 14.37
N ILE A 110 16.44 5.84 14.86
CA ILE A 110 16.32 7.05 14.04
C ILE A 110 17.76 7.50 13.81
N GLU A 111 18.30 7.23 12.64
CA GLU A 111 19.52 7.91 12.21
C GLU A 111 19.14 9.39 12.02
N GLN A 112 19.60 10.18 12.94
CA GLN A 112 19.48 11.66 12.93
C GLN A 112 20.35 12.24 11.83
#